data_1f6d1bdbb3cffacca8f790badc036685
#
_entry.id   1f6d1bdbb3cffacca8f790badc036685
#
_cell.length_a   1.000
_cell.length_b   1.000
_cell.length_c   1.000
_cell.angle_alpha   90.00
_cell.angle_beta   90.00
_cell.angle_gamma   90.00
#
_symmetry.space_group_name_H-M   'P 1'
#
loop_
_entity.id
_entity.type
_entity.pdbx_description
1 polymer ?
#
loop_
_entity_poly.entity_id
_entity_poly.type
_entity_poly.pdbx_seq_one_letter_code
_entity_poly.pdbx_strand_id
1 'polypeptide(L)'
;MMHAYDETYLDDAMNNLGDMFDYAVNDCGYDPEEFFRYFIVSGVAEAFGHGNPKYVTGLSGPELASEVISRTLKERPDTPPSEDIDKSSEYWAGWSLAYYQWYTARRFDHIRKAGLTMTRILALYATLHEADVSKFVSIANQIIEKHCADVGSNLQRIRKASGMTQKKLSEESGASLRMIQLYEQRRADINMAQAITIDRIARALGCEAGDLLEDK
;
A
#
# COMPACT_ATOMS: atom_id res chain seq x y z
N MET A 1 1.13 -10.05 17.67
CA MET A 1 1.06 -9.60 16.27
C MET A 1 2.49 -9.36 15.84
N MET A 2 2.91 -9.73 14.64
CA MET A 2 4.28 -9.51 14.19
C MET A 2 4.31 -8.16 13.48
N HIS A 3 5.09 -7.20 14.00
CA HIS A 3 5.30 -5.90 13.37
C HIS A 3 6.36 -5.99 12.27
N ALA A 4 6.43 -5.00 11.39
CA ALA A 4 7.33 -5.03 10.23
C ALA A 4 8.82 -5.03 10.61
N TYR A 5 9.17 -4.34 11.69
CA TYR A 5 10.54 -4.25 12.24
C TYR A 5 10.49 -3.92 13.73
N ASP A 6 11.67 -3.85 14.38
CA ASP A 6 11.79 -3.60 15.81
C ASP A 6 11.17 -2.24 16.19
N GLU A 7 10.40 -2.22 17.30
CA GLU A 7 9.70 -1.04 17.81
C GLU A 7 10.65 0.11 18.15
N THR A 8 11.90 -0.18 18.47
CA THR A 8 12.92 0.85 18.78
C THR A 8 13.14 1.84 17.63
N TYR A 9 12.83 1.45 16.39
CA TYR A 9 12.94 2.33 15.20
C TYR A 9 11.64 3.06 14.86
N LEU A 10 10.54 2.78 15.56
CA LEU A 10 9.21 3.24 15.15
C LEU A 10 9.10 4.77 15.15
N ASP A 11 9.49 5.41 16.25
CA ASP A 11 9.37 6.87 16.39
C ASP A 11 10.18 7.61 15.32
N ASP A 12 11.42 7.16 15.07
CA ASP A 12 12.27 7.75 14.03
C ASP A 12 11.68 7.51 12.64
N ALA A 13 11.21 6.30 12.36
CA ALA A 13 10.60 5.96 11.08
C ALA A 13 9.33 6.79 10.81
N MET A 14 8.48 6.98 11.81
CA MET A 14 7.28 7.82 11.70
C MET A 14 7.65 9.27 11.41
N ASN A 15 8.60 9.84 12.17
CA ASN A 15 9.06 11.20 11.96
C ASN A 15 9.72 11.38 10.59
N ASN A 16 10.62 10.47 10.22
CA ASN A 16 11.30 10.54 8.92
C ASN A 16 10.34 10.44 7.73
N LEU A 17 9.34 9.56 7.80
CA LEU A 17 8.37 9.46 6.72
C LEU A 17 7.44 10.68 6.69
N GLY A 18 7.10 11.24 7.84
CA GLY A 18 6.38 12.51 7.97
C GLY A 18 7.15 13.65 7.32
N ASP A 19 8.38 13.90 7.76
CA ASP A 19 9.24 14.95 7.24
C ASP A 19 9.56 14.75 5.74
N MET A 20 9.64 13.51 5.26
CA MET A 20 9.84 13.21 3.84
C MET A 20 8.67 13.70 2.99
N PHE A 21 7.43 13.40 3.40
CA PHE A 21 6.25 13.84 2.65
C PHE A 21 6.05 15.34 2.76
N ASP A 22 6.27 15.91 3.95
CA ASP A 22 6.20 17.35 4.18
C ASP A 22 7.13 18.11 3.23
N TYR A 23 8.41 17.79 3.25
CA TYR A 23 9.42 18.40 2.39
C TYR A 23 9.12 18.22 0.89
N ALA A 24 8.75 17.01 0.48
CA ALA A 24 8.49 16.75 -0.92
C ALA A 24 7.31 17.54 -1.47
N VAL A 25 6.26 17.74 -0.67
CA VAL A 25 5.04 18.41 -1.09
C VAL A 25 5.13 19.93 -0.87
N ASN A 26 5.49 20.36 0.34
CA ASN A 26 5.41 21.77 0.72
C ASN A 26 6.63 22.57 0.25
N ASP A 27 7.84 22.00 0.30
CA ASP A 27 9.05 22.66 -0.15
C ASP A 27 9.35 22.43 -1.64
N CYS A 28 9.23 21.18 -2.11
CA CYS A 28 9.55 20.83 -3.49
C CYS A 28 8.37 20.92 -4.45
N GLY A 29 7.11 21.04 -3.98
CA GLY A 29 5.92 21.24 -4.80
C GLY A 29 5.41 20.00 -5.54
N TYR A 30 5.77 18.79 -5.10
CA TYR A 30 5.24 17.56 -5.69
C TYR A 30 3.79 17.31 -5.27
N ASP A 31 3.00 16.72 -6.18
CA ASP A 31 1.69 16.18 -5.80
C ASP A 31 1.87 15.01 -4.82
N PRO A 32 1.12 14.99 -3.69
CA PRO A 32 1.28 13.99 -2.64
C PRO A 32 1.09 12.54 -3.13
N GLU A 33 0.10 12.31 -4.00
CA GLU A 33 -0.18 10.97 -4.53
C GLU A 33 0.88 10.53 -5.56
N GLU A 34 1.37 11.47 -6.36
CA GLU A 34 2.45 11.21 -7.30
C GLU A 34 3.76 10.92 -6.57
N PHE A 35 4.08 11.68 -5.52
CA PHE A 35 5.27 11.44 -4.71
C PHE A 35 5.20 10.09 -3.99
N PHE A 36 4.02 9.68 -3.50
CA PHE A 36 3.84 8.34 -2.94
C PHE A 36 4.15 7.25 -3.97
N ARG A 37 3.79 7.46 -5.25
CA ARG A 37 4.19 6.54 -6.33
C ARG A 37 5.70 6.53 -6.53
N TYR A 38 6.37 7.68 -6.50
CA TYR A 38 7.82 7.76 -6.60
C TYR A 38 8.50 7.03 -5.45
N PHE A 39 8.03 7.22 -4.22
CA PHE A 39 8.52 6.49 -3.06
C PHE A 39 8.47 4.97 -3.27
N ILE A 40 7.36 4.44 -3.80
CA ILE A 40 7.21 3.01 -4.09
C ILE A 40 8.16 2.56 -5.21
N VAL A 41 8.15 3.26 -6.34
CA VAL A 41 8.90 2.85 -7.55
C VAL A 41 10.41 2.97 -7.37
N SER A 42 10.88 3.90 -6.53
CA SER A 42 12.31 4.05 -6.20
C SER A 42 12.95 2.85 -5.52
N GLY A 43 12.13 1.93 -4.96
CA GLY A 43 12.58 0.83 -4.11
C GLY A 43 12.91 1.27 -2.66
N VAL A 44 12.86 2.57 -2.36
CA VAL A 44 13.07 3.08 -0.99
C VAL A 44 11.97 2.59 -0.06
N ALA A 45 10.71 2.60 -0.53
CA ALA A 45 9.57 2.10 0.24
C ALA A 45 9.72 0.64 0.67
N GLU A 46 10.27 -0.21 -0.18
CA GLU A 46 10.52 -1.61 0.16
C GLU A 46 11.58 -1.74 1.25
N ALA A 47 12.71 -1.07 1.09
CA ALA A 47 13.78 -1.08 2.07
C ALA A 47 13.35 -0.46 3.41
N PHE A 48 12.60 0.64 3.38
CA PHE A 48 12.00 1.28 4.56
C PHE A 48 11.04 0.32 5.27
N GLY A 49 10.13 -0.30 4.53
CA GLY A 49 9.13 -1.23 5.06
C GLY A 49 9.72 -2.49 5.69
N HIS A 50 10.95 -2.86 5.33
CA HIS A 50 11.71 -3.93 5.98
C HIS A 50 12.59 -3.43 7.15
N GLY A 51 12.45 -2.18 7.56
CA GLY A 51 13.21 -1.62 8.68
C GLY A 51 14.71 -1.45 8.40
N ASN A 52 15.08 -1.19 7.14
CA ASN A 52 16.49 -0.93 6.83
C ASN A 52 16.97 0.34 7.56
N PRO A 53 17.97 0.24 8.48
CA PRO A 53 18.39 1.35 9.33
C PRO A 53 18.80 2.61 8.57
N LYS A 54 19.33 2.47 7.35
CA LYS A 54 19.67 3.63 6.51
C LYS A 54 18.45 4.52 6.26
N TYR A 55 17.27 3.92 6.06
CA TYR A 55 16.07 4.65 5.63
C TYR A 55 15.12 4.97 6.78
N VAL A 56 15.07 4.12 7.81
CA VAL A 56 14.16 4.38 8.95
C VAL A 56 14.75 5.35 9.96
N THR A 57 16.09 5.38 10.13
CA THR A 57 16.76 6.24 11.13
C THR A 57 18.00 6.98 10.61
N GLY A 58 18.61 6.51 9.52
CA GLY A 58 19.93 6.98 9.08
C GLY A 58 19.91 8.19 8.16
N LEU A 59 18.79 8.49 7.50
CA LEU A 59 18.58 9.67 6.68
C LEU A 59 17.50 10.54 7.33
N SER A 60 17.64 11.84 7.25
CA SER A 60 16.56 12.78 7.57
C SER A 60 15.44 12.71 6.52
N GLY A 61 14.24 13.20 6.83
CA GLY A 61 13.13 13.23 5.89
C GLY A 61 13.46 13.89 4.54
N PRO A 62 14.06 15.10 4.51
CA PRO A 62 14.51 15.73 3.27
C PRO A 62 15.56 14.92 2.49
N GLU A 63 16.51 14.26 3.17
CA GLU A 63 17.49 13.38 2.51
C GLU A 63 16.81 12.14 1.93
N LEU A 64 15.81 11.60 2.65
CA LEU A 64 15.01 10.48 2.17
C LEU A 64 14.20 10.86 0.92
N ALA A 65 13.58 12.05 0.91
CA ALA A 65 12.90 12.59 -0.26
C ALA A 65 13.86 12.77 -1.45
N SER A 66 15.04 13.34 -1.20
CA SER A 66 16.07 13.53 -2.22
C SER A 66 16.54 12.21 -2.83
N GLU A 67 16.69 11.16 -2.03
CA GLU A 67 17.03 9.81 -2.48
C GLU A 67 15.91 9.23 -3.38
N VAL A 68 14.63 9.41 -3.00
CA VAL A 68 13.47 8.99 -3.81
C VAL A 68 13.46 9.71 -5.15
N ILE A 69 13.58 11.04 -5.16
CA ILE A 69 13.55 11.88 -6.36
C ILE A 69 14.73 11.52 -7.28
N SER A 70 15.93 11.39 -6.72
CA SER A 70 17.13 11.04 -7.47
C SER A 70 17.01 9.68 -8.18
N ARG A 71 16.39 8.69 -7.54
CA ARG A 71 16.20 7.36 -8.13
C ARG A 71 15.13 7.32 -9.20
N THR A 72 14.11 8.15 -9.08
CA THR A 72 12.96 8.14 -10.01
C THR A 72 13.14 9.12 -11.18
N LEU A 73 13.48 10.37 -10.87
CA LEU A 73 13.54 11.45 -11.86
C LEU A 73 14.97 11.78 -12.34
N LYS A 74 16.00 11.18 -11.70
CA LYS A 74 17.42 11.47 -12.00
C LYS A 74 17.82 12.92 -11.70
N GLU A 75 17.05 13.60 -10.86
CA GLU A 75 17.25 14.97 -10.41
C GLU A 75 17.55 14.99 -8.91
N ARG A 76 18.08 16.11 -8.45
CA ARG A 76 18.22 16.38 -7.00
C ARG A 76 17.53 17.70 -6.69
N PRO A 77 16.65 17.74 -5.68
CA PRO A 77 16.07 19.01 -5.29
C PRO A 77 17.15 19.92 -4.68
N ASP A 78 17.17 21.17 -5.13
CA ASP A 78 18.05 22.22 -4.59
C ASP A 78 17.33 23.07 -3.53
N THR A 79 16.07 22.77 -3.24
CA THR A 79 15.25 23.50 -2.30
C THR A 79 15.72 23.19 -0.88
N PRO A 80 16.10 24.17 -0.06
CA PRO A 80 16.38 23.95 1.35
C PRO A 80 15.08 23.60 2.09
N PRO A 81 15.11 22.71 3.10
CA PRO A 81 13.95 22.47 3.95
C PRO A 81 13.51 23.76 4.66
N SER A 82 12.21 24.00 4.74
CA SER A 82 11.66 25.10 5.52
C SER A 82 11.90 24.87 7.02
N GLU A 83 12.05 25.97 7.77
CA GLU A 83 12.21 25.93 9.23
C GLU A 83 10.85 25.99 9.96
N ASP A 84 9.75 25.63 9.30
CA ASP A 84 8.43 25.69 9.89
C ASP A 84 8.31 24.73 11.08
N ILE A 85 7.86 25.28 12.20
CA ILE A 85 7.71 24.53 13.46
C ILE A 85 6.41 23.72 13.46
N ASP A 86 5.39 24.19 12.74
CA ASP A 86 4.08 23.56 12.71
C ASP A 86 4.06 22.39 11.71
N LYS A 87 3.70 21.23 12.20
CA LYS A 87 3.61 20.02 11.38
C LYS A 87 2.39 20.06 10.46
N SER A 88 2.64 19.92 9.15
CA SER A 88 1.60 19.98 8.12
C SER A 88 0.70 18.74 8.10
N SER A 89 -0.35 18.80 7.28
CA SER A 89 -1.20 17.62 6.96
C SER A 89 -0.40 16.54 6.25
N GLU A 90 0.58 16.89 5.44
CA GLU A 90 1.46 16.01 4.70
C GLU A 90 2.43 15.28 5.64
N TYR A 91 2.98 16.00 6.62
CA TYR A 91 3.73 15.35 7.69
C TYR A 91 2.89 14.32 8.43
N TRP A 92 1.70 14.72 8.89
CA TRP A 92 0.81 13.79 9.61
C TRP A 92 0.44 12.58 8.76
N ALA A 93 0.23 12.76 7.48
CA ALA A 93 -0.11 11.67 6.57
C ALA A 93 1.04 10.67 6.42
N GLY A 94 2.27 11.15 6.24
CA GLY A 94 3.46 10.31 6.21
C GLY A 94 3.69 9.59 7.54
N TRP A 95 3.59 10.32 8.65
CA TRP A 95 3.73 9.81 10.02
C TRP A 95 2.73 8.67 10.32
N SER A 96 1.45 8.89 10.00
CA SER A 96 0.39 7.91 10.20
C SER A 96 0.54 6.69 9.27
N LEU A 97 0.99 6.92 8.03
CA LEU A 97 1.25 5.86 7.06
C LEU A 97 2.40 4.95 7.50
N ALA A 98 3.48 5.52 8.09
CA ALA A 98 4.59 4.74 8.65
C ALA A 98 4.12 3.84 9.80
N TYR A 99 3.33 4.38 10.71
CA TYR A 99 2.74 3.59 11.79
C TYR A 99 1.88 2.45 11.26
N TYR A 100 1.00 2.75 10.30
CA TYR A 100 0.13 1.75 9.69
C TYR A 100 0.91 0.62 9.04
N GLN A 101 1.96 0.97 8.29
CA GLN A 101 2.83 0.00 7.64
C GLN A 101 3.53 -0.89 8.69
N TRP A 102 4.13 -0.29 9.71
CA TRP A 102 4.78 -1.01 10.79
C TRP A 102 3.82 -1.96 11.53
N TYR A 103 2.64 -1.44 11.90
CA TYR A 103 1.63 -2.18 12.65
C TYR A 103 1.07 -3.38 11.89
N THR A 104 0.86 -3.22 10.58
CA THR A 104 0.24 -4.27 9.74
C THR A 104 1.25 -5.15 9.02
N ALA A 105 2.52 -4.78 9.00
CA ALA A 105 3.58 -5.37 8.19
C ALA A 105 3.25 -5.45 6.68
N ARG A 106 2.28 -4.66 6.19
CA ARG A 106 1.92 -4.60 4.78
C ARG A 106 2.94 -3.77 4.00
N ARG A 107 3.21 -4.15 2.77
CA ARG A 107 4.04 -3.36 1.86
C ARG A 107 3.31 -2.09 1.45
N PHE A 108 4.03 -0.98 1.25
CA PHE A 108 3.45 0.30 0.83
C PHE A 108 2.71 0.22 -0.51
N ASP A 109 3.22 -0.55 -1.48
CA ASP A 109 2.54 -0.74 -2.76
C ASP A 109 1.22 -1.49 -2.61
N HIS A 110 1.13 -2.48 -1.71
CA HIS A 110 -0.11 -3.18 -1.38
C HIS A 110 -1.10 -2.27 -0.65
N ILE A 111 -0.63 -1.47 0.32
CA ILE A 111 -1.46 -0.48 1.02
C ILE A 111 -2.12 0.47 0.02
N ARG A 112 -1.33 1.01 -0.91
CA ARG A 112 -1.82 1.92 -1.95
C ARG A 112 -2.79 1.25 -2.91
N LYS A 113 -2.46 0.07 -3.43
CA LYS A 113 -3.32 -0.74 -4.33
C LYS A 113 -4.63 -1.14 -3.65
N ALA A 114 -4.61 -1.42 -2.36
CA ALA A 114 -5.79 -1.71 -1.56
C ALA A 114 -6.66 -0.48 -1.27
N GLY A 115 -6.31 0.68 -1.84
CA GLY A 115 -7.13 1.88 -1.83
C GLY A 115 -6.81 2.89 -0.72
N LEU A 116 -5.80 2.65 0.12
CA LEU A 116 -5.31 3.64 1.06
C LEU A 116 -4.27 4.55 0.36
N THR A 117 -4.79 5.46 -0.45
CA THR A 117 -4.00 6.43 -1.23
C THR A 117 -3.62 7.63 -0.35
N MET A 118 -2.58 8.39 -0.74
CA MET A 118 -2.18 9.59 0.00
C MET A 118 -3.31 10.62 0.06
N THR A 119 -4.05 10.80 -1.03
CA THR A 119 -5.24 11.67 -1.07
C THR A 119 -6.29 11.28 -0.02
N ARG A 120 -6.53 9.97 0.18
CA ARG A 120 -7.48 9.51 1.20
C ARG A 120 -6.95 9.70 2.62
N ILE A 121 -5.65 9.51 2.84
CA ILE A 121 -5.03 9.74 4.15
C ILE A 121 -5.13 11.22 4.52
N LEU A 122 -4.77 12.12 3.60
CA LEU A 122 -4.88 13.57 3.80
C LEU A 122 -6.31 14.02 4.12
N ALA A 123 -7.31 13.42 3.48
CA ALA A 123 -8.72 13.72 3.78
C ALA A 123 -9.13 13.36 5.23
N LEU A 124 -8.39 12.50 5.92
CA LEU A 124 -8.64 12.15 7.31
C LEU A 124 -8.00 13.13 8.31
N TYR A 125 -7.09 13.99 7.87
CA TYR A 125 -6.34 14.90 8.75
C TYR A 125 -7.27 15.72 9.66
N ALA A 126 -8.25 16.41 9.10
CA ALA A 126 -9.15 17.28 9.84
C ALA A 126 -9.89 16.58 11.00
N THR A 127 -10.05 15.26 10.93
CA THR A 127 -10.79 14.48 11.92
C THR A 127 -9.92 13.63 12.83
N LEU A 128 -8.68 13.34 12.43
CA LEU A 128 -7.84 12.37 13.14
C LEU A 128 -6.51 12.92 13.64
N HIS A 129 -6.09 14.13 13.26
CA HIS A 129 -4.76 14.65 13.64
C HIS A 129 -4.55 14.80 15.16
N GLU A 130 -5.62 15.00 15.92
CA GLU A 130 -5.59 15.05 17.38
C GLU A 130 -5.96 13.72 18.06
N ALA A 131 -6.30 12.70 17.26
CA ALA A 131 -6.74 11.41 17.78
C ALA A 131 -5.55 10.46 17.96
N ASP A 132 -5.72 9.48 18.84
CA ASP A 132 -4.77 8.38 18.96
C ASP A 132 -4.61 7.66 17.62
N VAL A 133 -3.36 7.34 17.27
CA VAL A 133 -3.02 6.72 15.97
C VAL A 133 -3.70 5.36 15.73
N SER A 134 -4.12 4.68 16.80
CA SER A 134 -4.90 3.43 16.68
C SER A 134 -6.25 3.64 16.00
N LYS A 135 -6.85 4.85 16.11
CA LYS A 135 -8.06 5.20 15.36
C LYS A 135 -7.79 5.29 13.86
N PHE A 136 -6.63 5.82 13.46
CA PHE A 136 -6.23 5.82 12.07
C PHE A 136 -6.15 4.40 11.53
N VAL A 137 -5.51 3.47 12.24
CA VAL A 137 -5.44 2.05 11.85
C VAL A 137 -6.82 1.45 11.62
N SER A 138 -7.76 1.70 12.53
CA SER A 138 -9.13 1.19 12.41
C SER A 138 -9.83 1.71 11.15
N ILE A 139 -9.73 3.01 10.89
CA ILE A 139 -10.37 3.65 9.72
C ILE A 139 -9.66 3.24 8.43
N ALA A 140 -8.33 3.15 8.42
CA ALA A 140 -7.56 2.66 7.27
C ALA A 140 -7.96 1.24 6.88
N ASN A 141 -8.14 0.34 7.85
CA ASN A 141 -8.64 -1.01 7.59
C ASN A 141 -10.05 -0.99 6.98
N GLN A 142 -10.97 -0.15 7.48
CA GLN A 142 -12.31 -0.02 6.90
C GLN A 142 -12.28 0.50 5.45
N ILE A 143 -11.41 1.46 5.15
CA ILE A 143 -11.22 1.98 3.78
C ILE A 143 -10.75 0.86 2.86
N ILE A 144 -9.77 0.07 3.29
CA ILE A 144 -9.22 -1.05 2.53
C ILE A 144 -10.30 -2.13 2.32
N GLU A 145 -11.00 -2.53 3.37
CA GLU A 145 -12.07 -3.52 3.28
C GLU A 145 -13.16 -3.10 2.30
N LYS A 146 -13.61 -1.84 2.40
CA LYS A 146 -14.61 -1.29 1.49
C LYS A 146 -14.10 -1.26 0.04
N HIS A 147 -12.90 -0.75 -0.18
CA HIS A 147 -12.30 -0.72 -1.52
C HIS A 147 -12.16 -2.12 -2.11
N CYS A 148 -11.68 -3.08 -1.33
CA CYS A 148 -11.58 -4.47 -1.73
C CYS A 148 -12.94 -5.11 -2.06
N ALA A 149 -14.00 -4.73 -1.33
CA ALA A 149 -15.36 -5.19 -1.63
C ALA A 149 -15.88 -4.60 -2.95
N ASP A 150 -15.62 -3.29 -3.19
CA ASP A 150 -16.08 -2.58 -4.39
C ASP A 150 -15.34 -3.05 -5.66
N VAL A 151 -14.03 -3.27 -5.57
CA VAL A 151 -13.20 -3.73 -6.72
C VAL A 151 -13.41 -5.20 -7.04
N GLY A 152 -13.85 -6.00 -6.07
CA GLY A 152 -13.96 -7.45 -6.18
C GLY A 152 -12.59 -8.15 -6.10
N SER A 153 -12.60 -9.48 -6.13
CA SER A 153 -11.37 -10.28 -6.12
C SER A 153 -10.64 -10.23 -7.46
N ASN A 154 -9.34 -10.51 -7.46
CA ASN A 154 -8.55 -10.66 -8.69
C ASN A 154 -9.18 -11.67 -9.64
N LEU A 155 -9.60 -12.82 -9.12
CA LEU A 155 -10.32 -13.82 -9.89
C LEU A 155 -11.58 -13.25 -10.56
N GLN A 156 -12.41 -12.51 -9.81
CA GLN A 156 -13.63 -11.92 -10.36
C GLN A 156 -13.33 -10.90 -11.45
N ARG A 157 -12.33 -10.04 -11.23
CA ARG A 157 -11.91 -9.01 -12.18
C ARG A 157 -11.42 -9.62 -13.49
N ILE A 158 -10.52 -10.60 -13.41
CA ILE A 158 -9.94 -11.27 -14.59
C ILE A 158 -11.03 -12.05 -15.34
N ARG A 159 -11.88 -12.80 -14.63
CA ARG A 159 -13.01 -13.51 -15.26
C ARG A 159 -13.96 -12.58 -16.00
N LYS A 160 -14.33 -11.43 -15.39
CA LYS A 160 -15.19 -10.44 -16.05
C LYS A 160 -14.51 -9.84 -17.28
N ALA A 161 -13.21 -9.54 -17.19
CA ALA A 161 -12.43 -9.04 -18.33
C ALA A 161 -12.35 -10.05 -19.48
N SER A 162 -12.30 -11.37 -19.18
CA SER A 162 -12.34 -12.44 -20.15
C SER A 162 -13.76 -12.74 -20.67
N GLY A 163 -14.79 -11.98 -20.24
CA GLY A 163 -16.19 -12.19 -20.67
C GLY A 163 -16.79 -13.51 -20.20
N MET A 164 -16.21 -14.20 -19.23
CA MET A 164 -16.69 -15.50 -18.76
C MET A 164 -17.72 -15.37 -17.63
N THR A 165 -18.72 -16.24 -17.64
CA THR A 165 -19.59 -16.47 -16.48
C THR A 165 -18.88 -17.39 -15.47
N GLN A 166 -19.27 -17.33 -14.20
CA GLN A 166 -18.76 -18.25 -13.17
C GLN A 166 -19.00 -19.72 -13.55
N LYS A 167 -20.16 -20.02 -14.16
CA LYS A 167 -20.50 -21.38 -14.62
C LYS A 167 -19.55 -21.83 -15.73
N LYS A 168 -19.31 -21.00 -16.73
CA LYS A 168 -18.39 -21.29 -17.83
C LYS A 168 -16.97 -21.52 -17.32
N LEU A 169 -16.49 -20.67 -16.39
CA LEU A 169 -15.19 -20.86 -15.77
C LEU A 169 -15.10 -22.19 -15.01
N SER A 170 -16.17 -22.57 -14.29
CA SER A 170 -16.24 -23.86 -13.59
C SER A 170 -16.12 -25.04 -14.57
N GLU A 171 -16.82 -25.00 -15.70
CA GLU A 171 -16.81 -26.02 -16.72
C GLU A 171 -15.43 -26.14 -17.39
N GLU A 172 -14.80 -25.02 -17.74
CA GLU A 172 -13.50 -25.02 -18.43
C GLU A 172 -12.31 -25.33 -17.50
N SER A 173 -12.35 -24.87 -16.26
CA SER A 173 -11.26 -25.11 -15.31
C SER A 173 -11.39 -26.43 -14.54
N GLY A 174 -12.60 -27.02 -14.50
CA GLY A 174 -12.91 -28.15 -13.64
C GLY A 174 -12.95 -27.83 -12.14
N ALA A 175 -12.84 -26.54 -11.75
CA ALA A 175 -13.06 -26.10 -10.39
C ALA A 175 -14.54 -26.03 -10.08
N SER A 176 -14.96 -26.38 -8.84
CA SER A 176 -16.38 -26.34 -8.51
C SER A 176 -16.91 -24.90 -8.54
N LEU A 177 -18.12 -24.71 -9.09
CA LEU A 177 -18.81 -23.42 -9.14
C LEU A 177 -18.90 -22.76 -7.75
N ARG A 178 -19.17 -23.56 -6.72
CA ARG A 178 -19.22 -23.09 -5.35
C ARG A 178 -17.89 -22.51 -4.88
N MET A 179 -16.77 -23.16 -5.20
CA MET A 179 -15.45 -22.66 -4.81
C MET A 179 -15.09 -21.36 -5.55
N ILE A 180 -15.40 -21.27 -6.85
CA ILE A 180 -15.24 -20.03 -7.61
C ILE A 180 -16.03 -18.90 -6.96
N GLN A 181 -17.28 -19.14 -6.57
CA GLN A 181 -18.12 -18.15 -5.89
C GLN A 181 -17.52 -17.73 -4.54
N LEU A 182 -17.02 -18.69 -3.74
CA LEU A 182 -16.41 -18.38 -2.45
C LEU A 182 -15.11 -17.57 -2.60
N TYR A 183 -14.28 -17.88 -3.59
CA TYR A 183 -13.07 -17.11 -3.89
C TYR A 183 -13.41 -15.69 -4.37
N GLU A 184 -14.37 -15.54 -5.28
CA GLU A 184 -14.78 -14.23 -5.77
C GLU A 184 -15.42 -13.35 -4.68
N GLN A 185 -16.09 -13.95 -3.71
CA GLN A 185 -16.68 -13.29 -2.56
C GLN A 185 -15.68 -13.10 -1.39
N ARG A 186 -14.42 -13.54 -1.56
CA ARG A 186 -13.38 -13.57 -0.49
C ARG A 186 -13.84 -14.31 0.79
N ARG A 187 -14.82 -15.21 0.68
CA ARG A 187 -15.25 -16.09 1.77
C ARG A 187 -14.37 -17.33 1.92
N ALA A 188 -13.58 -17.63 0.90
CA ALA A 188 -12.47 -18.57 0.97
C ALA A 188 -11.21 -17.87 0.41
N ASP A 189 -10.08 -18.12 1.05
CA ASP A 189 -8.79 -17.57 0.65
C ASP A 189 -8.25 -18.37 -0.55
N ILE A 190 -8.17 -17.72 -1.72
CA ILE A 190 -7.63 -18.33 -2.94
C ILE A 190 -6.14 -18.67 -2.78
N ASN A 191 -5.40 -17.91 -1.94
CA ASN A 191 -3.97 -18.17 -1.70
C ASN A 191 -3.74 -19.50 -0.96
N MET A 192 -4.77 -20.03 -0.32
CA MET A 192 -4.75 -21.35 0.34
C MET A 192 -5.29 -22.47 -0.54
N ALA A 193 -5.67 -22.18 -1.79
CA ALA A 193 -6.12 -23.18 -2.74
C ALA A 193 -4.96 -24.09 -3.17
N GLN A 194 -5.30 -25.32 -3.56
CA GLN A 194 -4.30 -26.20 -4.16
C GLN A 194 -3.71 -25.58 -5.43
N ALA A 195 -2.40 -25.63 -5.60
CA ALA A 195 -1.71 -25.08 -6.77
C ALA A 195 -2.29 -25.57 -8.10
N ILE A 196 -2.69 -26.83 -8.16
CA ILE A 196 -3.34 -27.40 -9.37
C ILE A 196 -4.68 -26.74 -9.68
N THR A 197 -5.43 -26.31 -8.67
CA THR A 197 -6.71 -25.61 -8.87
C THR A 197 -6.46 -24.20 -9.40
N ILE A 198 -5.49 -23.48 -8.85
CA ILE A 198 -5.11 -22.15 -9.31
C ILE A 198 -4.60 -22.21 -10.76
N ASP A 199 -3.73 -23.16 -11.09
CA ASP A 199 -3.19 -23.36 -12.45
C ASP A 199 -4.31 -23.64 -13.49
N ARG A 200 -5.27 -24.49 -13.15
CA ARG A 200 -6.42 -24.77 -14.03
C ARG A 200 -7.30 -23.54 -14.27
N ILE A 201 -7.58 -22.78 -13.22
CA ILE A 201 -8.35 -21.54 -13.33
C ILE A 201 -7.58 -20.51 -14.17
N ALA A 202 -6.28 -20.35 -13.94
CA ALA A 202 -5.42 -19.43 -14.68
C ALA A 202 -5.39 -19.77 -16.18
N ARG A 203 -5.22 -21.05 -16.52
CA ARG A 203 -5.25 -21.52 -17.92
C ARG A 203 -6.59 -21.25 -18.58
N ALA A 204 -7.70 -21.51 -17.90
CA ALA A 204 -9.04 -21.24 -18.43
C ALA A 204 -9.26 -19.75 -18.70
N LEU A 205 -8.64 -18.87 -17.90
CA LEU A 205 -8.74 -17.42 -18.03
C LEU A 205 -7.67 -16.81 -18.95
N GLY A 206 -6.64 -17.57 -19.33
CA GLY A 206 -5.52 -17.08 -20.14
C GLY A 206 -4.60 -16.11 -19.41
N CYS A 207 -4.42 -16.31 -18.10
CA CYS A 207 -3.55 -15.48 -17.24
C CYS A 207 -2.53 -16.36 -16.49
N GLU A 208 -1.62 -15.74 -15.76
CA GLU A 208 -0.70 -16.45 -14.88
C GLU A 208 -1.36 -16.77 -13.51
N ALA A 209 -0.91 -17.85 -12.87
CA ALA A 209 -1.41 -18.25 -11.55
C ALA A 209 -1.23 -17.14 -10.50
N GLY A 210 -0.13 -16.37 -10.59
CA GLY A 210 0.16 -15.25 -9.74
C GLY A 210 -0.86 -14.10 -9.82
N ASP A 211 -1.47 -13.89 -11.00
CA ASP A 211 -2.46 -12.85 -11.23
C ASP A 211 -3.76 -13.07 -10.44
N LEU A 212 -4.03 -14.33 -10.09
CA LEU A 212 -5.23 -14.71 -9.33
C LEU A 212 -5.07 -14.57 -7.82
N LEU A 213 -3.83 -14.52 -7.33
CA LEU A 213 -3.55 -14.44 -5.91
C LEU A 213 -3.92 -13.05 -5.37
N GLU A 214 -4.38 -13.04 -4.12
CA GLU A 214 -4.73 -11.81 -3.41
C GLU A 214 -3.53 -11.37 -2.58
N ASP A 215 -3.22 -10.08 -2.63
CA ASP A 215 -2.22 -9.46 -1.76
C ASP A 215 -2.76 -9.42 -0.32
N LYS A 216 -1.97 -9.93 0.64
CA LYS A 216 -2.29 -9.90 2.08
C LYS A 216 -1.64 -8.72 2.77
#